data_235bacea888c33e65581bbeda602b3ef
#
_entry.id   235bacea888c33e65581bbeda602b3ef
#
_cell.length_a   1.000
_cell.length_b   1.000
_cell.length_c   1.000
_cell.angle_alpha   90.00
_cell.angle_beta   90.00
_cell.angle_gamma   90.00
#
_symmetry.space_group_name_H-M   'P 1'
#
loop_
_entity.id
_entity.type
_entity.pdbx_description
1 polymer ?
#
loop_
_entity_poly.entity_id
_entity_poly.type
_entity_poly.pdbx_seq_one_letter_code
_entity_poly.pdbx_strand_id
1 'polypeptide(L)'
;IRDRGKSISYRLVYTGRKDDTSLDASLFSDLDMKAPDVYLGVESSNPTSLTAGIMVAFEQELTENPAHVVLVVDDLTATMSCAIVAKKQGIKVAHLVAGTRSFDMKMPKEVNRMITDGLSDYLFTAGMVANRNLNQTGTESENVYYVGNILIDTIRYNRNRLLKPIWFSVLGLQEGNYLLLTLNRRVLLNNKENLPVSYTHL
;
A
#
# COMPACT_ATOMS: atom_id res chain seq x y z
N ILE A 1 -1.09 15.19 -7.98
CA ILE A 1 -2.25 15.98 -7.50
C ILE A 1 -1.82 17.39 -7.15
N ARG A 2 -0.73 17.58 -6.37
CA ARG A 2 -0.22 18.92 -5.99
C ARG A 2 -0.08 19.87 -7.20
N ASP A 3 0.55 19.42 -8.27
CA ASP A 3 0.78 20.21 -9.48
C ASP A 3 -0.50 20.46 -10.29
N ARG A 4 -1.56 19.72 -10.03
CA ARG A 4 -2.87 19.84 -10.66
C ARG A 4 -3.98 20.26 -9.70
N GLY A 5 -3.63 20.85 -8.57
CA GLY A 5 -4.53 21.20 -7.49
C GLY A 5 -5.67 22.16 -7.83
N LYS A 6 -5.63 22.81 -8.99
CA LYS A 6 -6.75 23.63 -9.49
C LYS A 6 -7.84 22.80 -10.16
N SER A 7 -7.56 21.56 -10.58
CA SER A 7 -8.48 20.68 -11.31
C SER A 7 -8.89 19.44 -10.53
N ILE A 8 -8.14 19.08 -9.48
CA ILE A 8 -8.39 17.87 -8.67
C ILE A 8 -8.29 18.24 -7.19
N SER A 9 -9.40 18.14 -6.48
CA SER A 9 -9.42 18.18 -5.02
C SER A 9 -9.31 16.77 -4.46
N TYR A 10 -8.59 16.60 -3.34
CA TYR A 10 -8.49 15.31 -2.66
C TYR A 10 -8.51 15.46 -1.15
N ARG A 11 -8.99 14.44 -0.47
CA ARG A 11 -8.85 14.23 0.96
C ARG A 11 -8.00 12.98 1.19
N LEU A 12 -7.07 13.08 2.11
CA LEU A 12 -6.28 11.96 2.59
C LEU A 12 -6.94 11.40 3.84
N VAL A 13 -7.46 10.18 3.75
CA VAL A 13 -8.12 9.48 4.85
C VAL A 13 -7.18 8.40 5.38
N TYR A 14 -6.90 8.43 6.67
CA TYR A 14 -6.19 7.37 7.36
C TYR A 14 -7.18 6.55 8.19
N THR A 15 -7.16 5.23 8.03
CA THR A 15 -8.14 4.35 8.67
C THR A 15 -7.88 4.10 10.16
N GLY A 16 -6.64 4.26 10.60
CA GLY A 16 -6.23 4.11 12.00
C GLY A 16 -6.40 5.38 12.83
N ARG A 17 -5.84 5.34 14.03
CA ARG A 17 -5.90 6.43 15.01
C ARG A 17 -4.89 7.52 14.70
N LYS A 18 -5.17 8.74 15.16
CA LYS A 18 -4.27 9.89 15.01
C LYS A 18 -2.97 9.74 15.83
N ASP A 19 -3.04 9.01 16.93
CA ASP A 19 -1.92 8.72 17.83
C ASP A 19 -1.23 7.38 17.51
N ASP A 20 -1.44 6.83 16.32
CA ASP A 20 -0.76 5.62 15.85
C ASP A 20 0.74 5.87 15.72
N THR A 21 1.52 5.16 16.53
CA THR A 21 2.98 5.29 16.57
C THR A 21 3.68 4.85 15.28
N SER A 22 2.97 4.12 14.40
CA SER A 22 3.48 3.77 13.06
C SER A 22 3.44 4.96 12.09
N LEU A 23 2.67 6.00 12.41
CA LEU A 23 2.61 7.27 11.71
C LEU A 23 3.44 8.32 12.45
N ASP A 24 4.75 8.19 12.44
CA ASP A 24 5.60 9.25 12.95
C ASP A 24 5.32 10.56 12.22
N ALA A 25 5.17 11.65 12.99
CA ALA A 25 4.95 12.98 12.41
C ALA A 25 6.08 13.40 11.45
N SER A 26 7.29 12.89 11.66
CA SER A 26 8.43 13.08 10.75
C SER A 26 8.18 12.50 9.36
N LEU A 27 7.39 11.42 9.23
CA LEU A 27 7.12 10.79 7.94
C LEU A 27 6.48 11.77 6.95
N PHE A 28 5.53 12.57 7.41
CA PHE A 28 4.85 13.54 6.55
C PHE A 28 5.76 14.72 6.20
N SER A 29 6.54 15.22 7.18
CA SER A 29 7.50 16.29 6.93
C SER A 29 8.65 15.82 6.02
N ASP A 30 9.17 14.63 6.25
CA ASP A 30 10.28 14.07 5.47
C ASP A 30 9.92 13.80 4.02
N LEU A 31 8.67 13.40 3.77
CA LEU A 31 8.14 13.19 2.43
C LEU A 31 7.52 14.45 1.81
N ASP A 32 7.56 15.59 2.51
CA ASP A 32 6.88 16.84 2.10
C ASP A 32 5.39 16.59 1.78
N MET A 33 4.74 15.80 2.63
CA MET A 33 3.35 15.43 2.51
C MET A 33 2.49 16.15 3.56
N LYS A 34 1.26 16.47 3.18
CA LYS A 34 0.24 16.91 4.12
C LYS A 34 -0.17 15.73 5.02
N ALA A 35 -0.37 16.00 6.30
CA ALA A 35 -0.98 15.02 7.19
C ALA A 35 -2.38 14.62 6.72
N PRO A 36 -2.90 13.45 7.11
CA PRO A 36 -4.26 13.05 6.79
C PRO A 36 -5.29 14.12 7.19
N ASP A 37 -6.26 14.35 6.32
CA ASP A 37 -7.38 15.23 6.58
C ASP A 37 -8.36 14.60 7.57
N VAL A 38 -8.46 13.26 7.52
CA VAL A 38 -9.40 12.47 8.32
C VAL A 38 -8.69 11.25 8.91
N TYR A 39 -8.97 10.97 10.17
CA TYR A 39 -8.57 9.75 10.87
C TYR A 39 -9.82 9.00 11.29
N LEU A 40 -10.04 7.79 10.79
CA LEU A 40 -11.24 7.00 11.11
C LEU A 40 -11.19 6.40 12.52
N GLY A 41 -10.02 6.34 13.14
CA GLY A 41 -9.84 5.91 14.53
C GLY A 41 -10.05 4.42 14.75
N VAL A 42 -9.99 3.59 13.71
CA VAL A 42 -10.27 2.16 13.82
C VAL A 42 -9.01 1.41 14.22
N GLU A 43 -9.12 0.64 15.30
CA GLU A 43 -8.08 -0.24 15.79
C GLU A 43 -8.67 -1.57 16.25
N SER A 44 -8.08 -2.68 15.88
CA SER A 44 -8.43 -4.01 16.38
C SER A 44 -7.31 -5.01 16.10
N SER A 45 -7.03 -5.88 17.07
CA SER A 45 -6.16 -7.05 16.88
C SER A 45 -6.86 -8.19 16.13
N ASN A 46 -8.21 -8.17 16.10
CA ASN A 46 -9.00 -9.15 15.36
C ASN A 46 -9.22 -8.67 13.93
N PRO A 47 -8.78 -9.44 12.89
CA PRO A 47 -8.89 -9.04 11.49
C PRO A 47 -10.32 -8.78 11.03
N THR A 48 -11.29 -9.57 11.49
CA THR A 48 -12.70 -9.41 11.13
C THR A 48 -13.28 -8.13 11.73
N SER A 49 -13.01 -7.88 13.02
CA SER A 49 -13.44 -6.64 13.69
C SER A 49 -12.80 -5.41 13.08
N LEU A 50 -11.52 -5.50 12.68
CA LEU A 50 -10.83 -4.43 11.97
C LEU A 50 -11.50 -4.14 10.63
N THR A 51 -11.77 -5.17 9.84
CA THR A 51 -12.47 -5.05 8.55
C THR A 51 -13.82 -4.36 8.71
N ALA A 52 -14.65 -4.88 9.61
CA ALA A 52 -15.99 -4.34 9.87
C ALA A 52 -15.94 -2.89 10.37
N GLY A 53 -15.05 -2.58 11.32
CA GLY A 53 -14.88 -1.24 11.87
C GLY A 53 -14.48 -0.23 10.79
N ILE A 54 -13.53 -0.59 9.91
CA ILE A 54 -13.12 0.27 8.79
C ILE A 54 -14.30 0.51 7.84
N MET A 55 -15.06 -0.55 7.51
CA MET A 55 -16.22 -0.41 6.63
C MET A 55 -17.24 0.57 7.18
N VAL A 56 -17.62 0.44 8.46
CA VAL A 56 -18.62 1.33 9.08
C VAL A 56 -18.12 2.77 9.14
N ALA A 57 -16.89 2.98 9.61
CA ALA A 57 -16.33 4.33 9.73
C ALA A 57 -16.13 5.00 8.35
N PHE A 58 -15.71 4.25 7.36
CA PHE A 58 -15.50 4.78 6.01
C PHE A 58 -16.82 5.06 5.28
N GLU A 59 -17.86 4.25 5.52
CA GLU A 59 -19.21 4.51 5.01
C GLU A 59 -19.75 5.84 5.53
N GLN A 60 -19.58 6.11 6.83
CA GLN A 60 -19.96 7.39 7.43
C GLN A 60 -19.19 8.55 6.79
N GLU A 61 -17.85 8.43 6.66
CA GLU A 61 -17.01 9.46 6.02
C GLU A 61 -17.47 9.77 4.59
N LEU A 62 -17.79 8.76 3.77
CA LEU A 62 -18.23 8.96 2.41
C LEU A 62 -19.66 9.54 2.33
N THR A 63 -20.48 9.26 3.32
CA THR A 63 -21.83 9.83 3.42
C THR A 63 -21.78 11.32 3.77
N GLU A 64 -20.95 11.69 4.71
CA GLU A 64 -20.75 13.09 5.12
C GLU A 64 -19.97 13.90 4.07
N ASN A 65 -19.04 13.26 3.40
CA ASN A 65 -18.13 13.87 2.45
C ASN A 65 -18.04 13.05 1.15
N PRO A 66 -19.02 13.18 0.24
CA PRO A 66 -19.06 12.40 -0.98
C PRO A 66 -17.82 12.57 -1.86
N ALA A 67 -17.44 11.51 -2.57
CA ALA A 67 -16.33 11.49 -3.50
C ALA A 67 -16.76 10.93 -4.87
N HIS A 68 -16.11 11.36 -5.94
CA HIS A 68 -16.32 10.78 -7.28
C HIS A 68 -15.51 9.50 -7.47
N VAL A 69 -14.33 9.43 -6.86
CA VAL A 69 -13.42 8.29 -6.96
C VAL A 69 -12.75 8.09 -5.60
N VAL A 70 -12.67 6.85 -5.17
CA VAL A 70 -11.86 6.42 -4.03
C VAL A 70 -10.58 5.77 -4.58
N LEU A 71 -9.42 6.35 -4.26
CA LEU A 71 -8.12 5.76 -4.57
C LEU A 71 -7.63 4.95 -3.38
N VAL A 72 -7.41 3.66 -3.60
CA VAL A 72 -6.85 2.74 -2.62
C VAL A 72 -5.49 2.22 -3.10
N VAL A 73 -4.63 1.85 -2.15
CA VAL A 73 -3.24 1.47 -2.44
C VAL A 73 -2.90 0.14 -1.78
N ASP A 74 -2.17 -0.72 -2.51
CA ASP A 74 -1.59 -1.96 -2.01
C ASP A 74 -2.65 -2.99 -1.55
N ASP A 75 -2.32 -3.86 -0.56
CA ASP A 75 -3.06 -5.08 -0.20
C ASP A 75 -3.53 -5.13 1.26
N LEU A 76 -3.70 -3.99 1.88
CA LEU A 76 -4.10 -3.92 3.28
C LEU A 76 -5.58 -4.27 3.48
N THR A 77 -5.95 -4.66 4.70
CA THR A 77 -7.36 -4.79 5.10
C THR A 77 -8.14 -3.50 4.82
N ALA A 78 -7.52 -2.34 5.09
CA ALA A 78 -8.11 -1.04 4.80
C ALA A 78 -8.39 -0.83 3.31
N THR A 79 -7.46 -1.23 2.43
CA THR A 79 -7.60 -1.15 0.96
C THR A 79 -8.85 -1.87 0.50
N MET A 80 -8.99 -3.14 0.90
CA MET A 80 -10.15 -3.97 0.58
C MET A 80 -11.46 -3.40 1.16
N SER A 81 -11.45 -3.04 2.45
CA SER A 81 -12.65 -2.55 3.14
C SER A 81 -13.19 -1.27 2.50
N CYS A 82 -12.31 -0.31 2.22
CA CYS A 82 -12.70 0.94 1.57
C CYS A 82 -13.19 0.73 0.13
N ALA A 83 -12.58 -0.20 -0.61
CA ALA A 83 -13.03 -0.54 -1.97
C ALA A 83 -14.45 -1.12 -1.96
N ILE A 84 -14.77 -2.04 -1.04
CA ILE A 84 -16.10 -2.62 -0.90
C ILE A 84 -17.14 -1.53 -0.60
N VAL A 85 -16.87 -0.66 0.37
CA VAL A 85 -17.80 0.41 0.76
C VAL A 85 -18.02 1.39 -0.39
N ALA A 86 -16.96 1.88 -1.02
CA ALA A 86 -17.07 2.79 -2.16
C ALA A 86 -17.92 2.18 -3.27
N LYS A 87 -17.68 0.92 -3.61
CA LYS A 87 -18.42 0.23 -4.67
C LYS A 87 -19.91 0.05 -4.34
N LYS A 88 -20.24 -0.27 -3.07
CA LYS A 88 -21.63 -0.38 -2.61
C LYS A 88 -22.37 0.96 -2.63
N GLN A 89 -21.67 2.09 -2.49
CA GLN A 89 -22.24 3.43 -2.64
C GLN A 89 -22.23 3.95 -4.09
N GLY A 90 -21.85 3.12 -5.06
CA GLY A 90 -21.80 3.51 -6.48
C GLY A 90 -20.63 4.43 -6.83
N ILE A 91 -19.65 4.56 -5.95
CA ILE A 91 -18.45 5.38 -6.17
C ILE A 91 -17.41 4.55 -6.92
N LYS A 92 -16.74 5.17 -7.89
CA LYS A 92 -15.66 4.52 -8.64
C LYS A 92 -14.46 4.26 -7.76
N VAL A 93 -13.81 3.11 -7.98
CA VAL A 93 -12.61 2.69 -7.24
C VAL A 93 -11.42 2.67 -8.18
N ALA A 94 -10.33 3.31 -7.76
CA ALA A 94 -9.03 3.27 -8.39
C ALA A 94 -8.04 2.53 -7.48
N HIS A 95 -7.44 1.45 -7.98
CA HIS A 95 -6.48 0.65 -7.22
C HIS A 95 -5.06 0.86 -7.72
N LEU A 96 -4.19 1.39 -6.88
CA LEU A 96 -2.77 1.59 -7.15
C LEU A 96 -1.98 0.39 -6.62
N VAL A 97 -1.03 -0.13 -7.41
CA VAL A 97 -0.29 -1.39 -7.22
C VAL A 97 -1.17 -2.62 -7.48
N ALA A 98 -2.13 -2.50 -8.39
CA ALA A 98 -3.04 -3.56 -8.78
C ALA A 98 -2.35 -4.74 -9.49
N GLY A 99 -2.97 -5.90 -9.51
CA GLY A 99 -2.55 -7.07 -10.26
C GLY A 99 -1.37 -7.86 -9.67
N THR A 100 -0.88 -7.49 -8.50
CA THR A 100 0.13 -8.27 -7.79
C THR A 100 -0.49 -9.57 -7.27
N ARG A 101 0.15 -10.72 -7.51
CA ARG A 101 -0.34 -12.04 -7.08
C ARG A 101 0.78 -12.86 -6.44
N SER A 102 0.43 -13.57 -5.37
CA SER A 102 1.21 -14.68 -4.81
C SER A 102 0.67 -16.04 -5.19
N PHE A 103 -0.61 -16.09 -5.62
CA PHE A 103 -1.37 -17.31 -5.90
C PHE A 103 -1.52 -18.24 -4.68
N ASP A 104 -1.23 -17.75 -3.50
CA ASP A 104 -1.42 -18.47 -2.23
C ASP A 104 -2.64 -17.93 -1.48
N MET A 105 -3.76 -18.60 -1.63
CA MET A 105 -5.03 -18.24 -0.97
C MET A 105 -4.99 -18.36 0.56
N LYS A 106 -3.95 -18.95 1.14
CA LYS A 106 -3.74 -18.98 2.60
C LYS A 106 -3.18 -17.64 3.11
N MET A 107 -2.71 -16.78 2.21
CA MET A 107 -2.25 -15.45 2.57
C MET A 107 -3.44 -14.46 2.63
N PRO A 108 -3.74 -13.85 3.80
CA PRO A 108 -4.83 -12.85 3.90
C PRO A 108 -4.67 -11.69 2.90
N LYS A 109 -3.46 -11.29 2.61
CA LYS A 109 -3.15 -10.25 1.63
C LYS A 109 -3.55 -10.62 0.19
N GLU A 110 -3.47 -11.91 -0.18
CA GLU A 110 -3.90 -12.36 -1.50
C GLU A 110 -5.41 -12.22 -1.67
N VAL A 111 -6.16 -12.55 -0.62
CA VAL A 111 -7.61 -12.36 -0.57
C VAL A 111 -7.96 -10.87 -0.76
N ASN A 112 -7.26 -9.98 -0.05
CA ASN A 112 -7.46 -8.54 -0.17
C ASN A 112 -7.21 -8.05 -1.61
N ARG A 113 -6.11 -8.49 -2.25
CA ARG A 113 -5.77 -8.14 -3.64
C ARG A 113 -6.85 -8.55 -4.61
N MET A 114 -7.29 -9.82 -4.53
CA MET A 114 -8.29 -10.34 -5.44
C MET A 114 -9.62 -9.59 -5.34
N ILE A 115 -10.07 -9.31 -4.12
CA ILE A 115 -11.31 -8.58 -3.88
C ILE A 115 -11.16 -7.14 -4.40
N THR A 116 -10.09 -6.45 -4.04
CA THR A 116 -9.86 -5.06 -4.43
C THR A 116 -9.75 -4.91 -5.95
N ASP A 117 -8.96 -5.77 -6.61
CA ASP A 117 -8.83 -5.76 -8.07
C ASP A 117 -10.18 -6.03 -8.76
N GLY A 118 -10.93 -7.01 -8.27
CA GLY A 118 -12.24 -7.38 -8.85
C GLY A 118 -13.32 -6.30 -8.71
N LEU A 119 -13.17 -5.37 -7.76
CA LEU A 119 -14.10 -4.27 -7.54
C LEU A 119 -13.67 -2.95 -8.20
N SER A 120 -12.42 -2.85 -8.63
CA SER A 120 -11.83 -1.59 -9.10
C SER A 120 -12.22 -1.28 -10.54
N ASP A 121 -12.57 -0.01 -10.77
CA ASP A 121 -12.88 0.53 -12.10
C ASP A 121 -11.60 0.97 -12.84
N TYR A 122 -10.54 1.32 -12.11
CA TYR A 122 -9.25 1.73 -12.64
C TYR A 122 -8.13 0.98 -11.91
N LEU A 123 -7.31 0.25 -12.66
CA LEU A 123 -6.24 -0.59 -12.12
C LEU A 123 -4.89 -0.09 -12.60
N PHE A 124 -4.13 0.49 -11.66
CA PHE A 124 -2.80 1.03 -11.93
C PHE A 124 -1.73 0.01 -11.54
N THR A 125 -0.99 -0.49 -12.51
CA THR A 125 -0.04 -1.59 -12.33
C THR A 125 1.41 -1.11 -12.32
N ALA A 126 2.24 -1.83 -11.56
CA ALA A 126 3.67 -1.55 -11.42
C ALA A 126 4.53 -2.30 -12.45
N GLY A 127 3.98 -3.29 -13.15
CA GLY A 127 4.75 -4.12 -14.08
C GLY A 127 3.89 -4.98 -15.00
N MET A 128 4.50 -5.47 -16.08
CA MET A 128 3.82 -6.29 -17.11
C MET A 128 3.28 -7.62 -16.57
N VAL A 129 3.90 -8.18 -15.54
CA VAL A 129 3.39 -9.39 -14.87
C VAL A 129 2.04 -9.11 -14.21
N ALA A 130 1.88 -7.95 -13.58
CA ALA A 130 0.62 -7.54 -12.98
C ALA A 130 -0.49 -7.38 -14.04
N ASN A 131 -0.18 -6.77 -15.20
CA ASN A 131 -1.12 -6.68 -16.30
C ASN A 131 -1.59 -8.06 -16.77
N ARG A 132 -0.65 -8.99 -16.96
CA ARG A 132 -0.97 -10.37 -17.33
C ARG A 132 -1.87 -11.06 -16.31
N ASN A 133 -1.59 -10.90 -15.02
CA ASN A 133 -2.41 -11.47 -13.95
C ASN A 133 -3.85 -10.96 -14.00
N LEU A 134 -4.04 -9.65 -14.22
CA LEU A 134 -5.38 -9.07 -14.35
C LEU A 134 -6.11 -9.58 -15.58
N ASN A 135 -5.45 -9.64 -16.73
CA ASN A 135 -6.05 -10.16 -17.96
C ASN A 135 -6.50 -11.63 -17.79
N GLN A 136 -5.72 -12.45 -17.08
CA GLN A 136 -6.08 -13.85 -16.79
C GLN A 136 -7.32 -13.99 -15.89
N THR A 137 -7.66 -12.97 -15.11
CA THR A 137 -8.86 -12.94 -14.25
C THR A 137 -10.08 -12.32 -14.95
N GLY A 138 -9.97 -12.01 -16.24
CA GLY A 138 -11.08 -11.47 -17.04
C GLY A 138 -11.26 -9.96 -16.91
N THR A 139 -10.26 -9.25 -16.38
CA THR A 139 -10.29 -7.79 -16.32
C THR A 139 -10.14 -7.20 -17.73
N GLU A 140 -11.01 -6.26 -18.08
CA GLU A 140 -10.95 -5.55 -19.36
C GLU A 140 -9.67 -4.72 -19.47
N SER A 141 -8.94 -4.90 -20.58
CA SER A 141 -7.63 -4.25 -20.77
C SER A 141 -7.69 -2.73 -20.77
N GLU A 142 -8.83 -2.14 -21.13
CA GLU A 142 -9.04 -0.68 -21.13
C GLU A 142 -9.07 -0.07 -19.73
N ASN A 143 -9.30 -0.89 -18.69
CA ASN A 143 -9.30 -0.48 -17.29
C ASN A 143 -7.94 -0.67 -16.61
N VAL A 144 -6.95 -1.20 -17.33
CA VAL A 144 -5.62 -1.50 -16.80
C VAL A 144 -4.58 -0.52 -17.34
N TYR A 145 -3.97 0.24 -16.45
CA TYR A 145 -3.01 1.28 -16.76
C TYR A 145 -1.63 0.93 -16.21
N TYR A 146 -0.66 0.74 -17.07
CA TYR A 146 0.73 0.56 -16.65
C TYR A 146 1.34 1.92 -16.27
N VAL A 147 1.60 2.14 -15.00
CA VAL A 147 2.17 3.40 -14.48
C VAL A 147 3.58 3.24 -13.91
N GLY A 148 4.07 2.00 -13.80
CA GLY A 148 5.35 1.72 -13.17
C GLY A 148 5.27 1.67 -11.64
N ASN A 149 6.43 1.43 -11.01
CA ASN A 149 6.51 1.31 -9.56
C ASN A 149 6.66 2.69 -8.89
N ILE A 150 5.63 3.10 -8.16
CA ILE A 150 5.57 4.39 -7.45
C ILE A 150 6.70 4.57 -6.41
N LEU A 151 7.26 3.48 -5.88
CA LEU A 151 8.40 3.56 -4.96
C LEU A 151 9.65 4.15 -5.65
N ILE A 152 9.80 3.94 -6.95
CA ILE A 152 10.89 4.54 -7.72
C ILE A 152 10.75 6.07 -7.77
N ASP A 153 9.54 6.58 -7.89
CA ASP A 153 9.29 8.02 -7.87
C ASP A 153 9.59 8.60 -6.49
N THR A 154 9.24 7.91 -5.41
CA THR A 154 9.59 8.29 -4.05
C THR A 154 11.11 8.36 -3.86
N ILE A 155 11.86 7.36 -4.35
CA ILE A 155 13.33 7.35 -4.27
C ILE A 155 13.91 8.51 -5.10
N ARG A 156 13.43 8.74 -6.32
CA ARG A 156 13.88 9.83 -7.19
C ARG A 156 13.65 11.19 -6.55
N TYR A 157 12.47 11.41 -5.99
CA TYR A 157 12.10 12.65 -5.32
C TYR A 157 13.02 12.93 -4.11
N ASN A 158 13.36 11.89 -3.35
CA ASN A 158 14.16 12.01 -2.14
C ASN A 158 15.67 11.83 -2.38
N ARG A 159 16.13 11.61 -3.62
CA ARG A 159 17.52 11.25 -3.92
C ARG A 159 18.55 12.21 -3.31
N ASN A 160 18.30 13.52 -3.38
CA ASN A 160 19.21 14.55 -2.87
C ASN A 160 19.11 14.73 -1.34
N ARG A 161 18.17 14.06 -0.70
CA ARG A 161 17.91 14.08 0.76
C ARG A 161 18.39 12.81 1.46
N LEU A 162 18.86 11.82 0.68
CA LEU A 162 19.38 10.57 1.23
C LEU A 162 20.67 10.85 1.99
N LEU A 163 20.70 10.43 3.25
CA LEU A 163 21.85 10.56 4.13
C LEU A 163 22.50 9.19 4.35
N LYS A 164 23.83 9.18 4.40
CA LYS A 164 24.57 7.99 4.75
C LYS A 164 24.32 7.66 6.23
N PRO A 165 23.81 6.47 6.57
CA PRO A 165 23.47 6.15 7.94
C PRO A 165 24.72 6.03 8.81
N ILE A 166 24.61 6.42 10.08
CA ILE A 166 25.73 6.47 11.03
C ILE A 166 26.40 5.10 11.23
N TRP A 167 25.61 4.02 11.22
CA TRP A 167 26.09 2.65 11.36
C TRP A 167 27.03 2.22 10.23
N PHE A 168 26.97 2.88 9.06
CA PHE A 168 27.88 2.63 7.96
C PHE A 168 29.35 2.88 8.37
N SER A 169 29.58 3.98 9.07
CA SER A 169 30.91 4.31 9.62
C SER A 169 31.24 3.44 10.83
N VAL A 170 30.27 3.17 11.71
CA VAL A 170 30.47 2.32 12.90
C VAL A 170 30.91 0.90 12.54
N LEU A 171 30.35 0.35 11.45
CA LEU A 171 30.68 -1.00 10.95
C LEU A 171 31.91 -1.00 10.01
N GLY A 172 32.52 0.16 9.73
CA GLY A 172 33.65 0.26 8.82
C GLY A 172 33.35 -0.14 7.38
N LEU A 173 32.11 0.00 6.93
CA LEU A 173 31.68 -0.41 5.59
C LEU A 173 32.28 0.50 4.52
N GLN A 174 32.65 -0.09 3.39
CA GLN A 174 33.14 0.62 2.21
C GLN A 174 32.12 0.48 1.07
N GLU A 175 31.94 1.54 0.30
CA GLU A 175 31.06 1.53 -0.86
C GLU A 175 31.50 0.46 -1.86
N GLY A 176 30.55 -0.36 -2.30
CA GLY A 176 30.80 -1.47 -3.21
C GLY A 176 31.31 -2.76 -2.57
N ASN A 177 31.65 -2.76 -1.27
CA ASN A 177 32.24 -3.90 -0.56
C ASN A 177 31.33 -4.47 0.54
N TYR A 178 30.02 -4.40 0.38
CA TYR A 178 29.07 -5.02 1.31
C TYR A 178 27.82 -5.49 0.60
N LEU A 179 27.15 -6.45 1.20
CA LEU A 179 25.82 -6.91 0.80
C LEU A 179 24.83 -6.54 1.90
N LEU A 180 23.71 -5.93 1.52
CA LEU A 180 22.62 -5.65 2.43
C LEU A 180 21.50 -6.69 2.23
N LEU A 181 21.27 -7.53 3.24
CA LEU A 181 20.15 -8.47 3.26
C LEU A 181 19.04 -7.96 4.19
N THR A 182 17.83 -7.84 3.67
CA THR A 182 16.65 -7.55 4.47
C THR A 182 15.69 -8.74 4.43
N LEU A 183 15.36 -9.29 5.59
CA LEU A 183 14.42 -10.40 5.73
C LEU A 183 13.22 -9.93 6.57
N ASN A 184 12.05 -9.85 5.95
CA ASN A 184 10.79 -9.52 6.62
C ASN A 184 9.71 -10.57 6.30
N ARG A 185 10.00 -11.83 6.63
CA ARG A 185 9.08 -12.96 6.46
C ARG A 185 8.96 -13.72 7.78
N ARG A 186 7.82 -13.59 8.47
CA ARG A 186 7.57 -14.30 9.74
C ARG A 186 7.82 -15.80 9.63
N VAL A 187 7.43 -16.43 8.53
CA VAL A 187 7.65 -17.87 8.29
C VAL A 187 9.13 -18.25 8.31
N LEU A 188 9.99 -17.40 7.75
CA LEU A 188 11.44 -17.61 7.75
C LEU A 188 12.05 -17.30 9.13
N LEU A 189 11.59 -16.22 9.77
CA LEU A 189 12.12 -15.80 11.08
C LEU A 189 11.71 -16.71 12.23
N ASN A 190 10.53 -17.35 12.16
CA ASN A 190 10.02 -18.24 13.18
C ASN A 190 10.57 -19.67 13.05
N ASN A 191 11.21 -20.01 11.95
CA ASN A 191 11.80 -21.33 11.74
C ASN A 191 13.33 -21.22 11.72
N LYS A 192 13.95 -21.65 12.84
CA LYS A 192 15.41 -21.61 13.02
C LYS A 192 16.19 -22.46 12.00
N GLU A 193 15.53 -23.47 11.39
CA GLU A 193 16.16 -24.34 10.39
C GLU A 193 16.19 -23.66 9.00
N ASN A 194 15.24 -22.80 8.68
CA ASN A 194 15.17 -22.11 7.41
C ASN A 194 16.10 -20.88 7.31
N LEU A 195 16.48 -20.30 8.45
CA LEU A 195 17.35 -19.12 8.48
C LEU A 195 18.75 -19.38 7.91
N PRO A 196 19.44 -20.49 8.29
CA PRO A 196 20.76 -20.82 7.71
C PRO A 196 20.71 -21.04 6.20
N VAL A 197 19.65 -21.66 5.69
CA VAL A 197 19.48 -21.90 4.24
C VAL A 197 19.45 -20.61 3.46
N SER A 198 18.83 -19.56 4.01
CA SER A 198 18.79 -18.23 3.36
C SER A 198 20.19 -17.59 3.26
N TYR A 199 21.11 -17.88 4.19
CA TYR A 199 22.49 -17.40 4.16
C TYR A 199 23.38 -18.18 3.19
N THR A 200 23.08 -19.44 2.92
CA THR A 200 23.91 -20.30 2.05
C THR A 200 23.65 -20.09 0.56
N HIS A 201 22.62 -19.34 0.21
CA HIS A 201 22.24 -19.04 -1.19
C HIS A 201 22.43 -17.54 -1.57
N LEU A 202 23.18 -16.79 -0.75
CA LEU A 202 23.62 -15.43 -1.01
C LEU A 202 25.04 -15.43 -1.57
#